data_665b36732b2f9d9eb05a8b62cad4a5c7
#
_entry.id   665b36732b2f9d9eb05a8b62cad4a5c7
#
_cell.length_a   1.000
_cell.length_b   1.000
_cell.length_c   1.000
_cell.angle_alpha   90.00
_cell.angle_beta   90.00
_cell.angle_gamma   90.00
#
_symmetry.space_group_name_H-M   'P 1'
#
loop_
_entity.id
_entity.type
_entity.pdbx_description
1 polymer ?
#
loop_
_entity_poly.entity_id
_entity_poly.type
_entity_poly.pdbx_seq_one_letter_code
_entity_poly.pdbx_strand_id
1 'polypeptide(L)'
;MRLSASEFILFCNPPAENVARLSRIVPEVELMLDGDAWDYETEGWPEQAAALKGCGVPFSVHPPAWDVNAAAPIRALREAAAALNKSAVPFCEAVGARQIVFHPGYYDSDSFFSKSRAQGFCYELLDEMVQLCRPRGITIAFENIAPPSMALFTQEEYIRALDGIDPCVKFLLDVGHAHFNHWDIPAVIDALGERLCGFHLHDNDGRGDAHLPIGRGTIPWEAVFAAMRGLPKDVLYVMEYAAGTPLSALEEGRDLLLEKLG
;
A
#
# COMPACT_ATOMS: atom_id res chain seq x y z
N MET A 1 7.27 8.58 14.65
CA MET A 1 6.82 7.38 13.91
C MET A 1 5.30 7.37 13.87
N ARG A 2 4.69 7.12 12.71
CA ARG A 2 3.24 6.96 12.55
C ARG A 2 2.93 5.46 12.37
N LEU A 3 2.05 4.91 13.19
CA LEU A 3 1.68 3.49 13.16
C LEU A 3 0.25 3.31 12.70
N SER A 4 0.05 2.37 11.80
CA SER A 4 -1.24 2.00 11.24
C SER A 4 -1.40 0.47 11.15
N ALA A 5 -2.62 0.04 10.95
CA ALA A 5 -2.93 -1.33 10.55
C ALA A 5 -3.88 -1.30 9.35
N SER A 6 -3.65 -2.19 8.39
CA SER A 6 -4.55 -2.37 7.26
C SER A 6 -5.85 -3.05 7.70
N GLU A 7 -6.96 -2.58 7.16
CA GLU A 7 -8.27 -3.21 7.30
C GLU A 7 -8.30 -4.65 6.79
N PHE A 8 -7.33 -5.03 5.97
CA PHE A 8 -7.19 -6.37 5.40
C PHE A 8 -7.32 -7.51 6.44
N ILE A 9 -6.79 -7.34 7.64
CA ILE A 9 -6.88 -8.32 8.73
C ILE A 9 -8.34 -8.66 9.13
N LEU A 10 -9.28 -7.75 8.87
CA LEU A 10 -10.72 -7.85 9.22
C LEU A 10 -11.64 -7.84 8.00
N PHE A 11 -11.16 -8.24 6.86
CA PHE A 11 -11.68 -8.05 5.51
C PHE A 11 -13.18 -8.34 5.28
N CYS A 12 -13.80 -9.18 6.07
CA CYS A 12 -15.20 -9.60 5.89
C CYS A 12 -16.21 -8.83 6.77
N ASN A 13 -15.77 -7.82 7.52
CA ASN A 13 -16.66 -7.07 8.40
C ASN A 13 -16.94 -5.67 7.84
N PRO A 14 -18.00 -4.98 8.29
CA PRO A 14 -18.26 -3.61 7.91
C PRO A 14 -17.09 -2.67 8.27
N PRO A 15 -16.70 -1.73 7.38
CA PRO A 15 -15.54 -0.86 7.58
C PRO A 15 -15.56 -0.07 8.90
N ALA A 16 -16.72 0.46 9.31
CA ALA A 16 -16.84 1.20 10.57
C ALA A 16 -16.57 0.29 11.80
N GLU A 17 -16.95 -0.98 11.75
CA GLU A 17 -16.65 -1.96 12.80
C GLU A 17 -15.13 -2.26 12.82
N ASN A 18 -14.51 -2.44 11.66
CA ASN A 18 -13.10 -2.66 11.53
C ASN A 18 -12.30 -1.50 12.14
N VAL A 19 -12.65 -0.28 11.76
CA VAL A 19 -12.03 0.93 12.32
C VAL A 19 -12.19 1.01 13.84
N ALA A 20 -13.39 0.72 14.37
CA ALA A 20 -13.63 0.72 15.82
C ALA A 20 -12.81 -0.32 16.58
N ARG A 21 -12.46 -1.43 15.95
CA ARG A 21 -11.61 -2.50 16.53
C ARG A 21 -10.12 -2.15 16.42
N LEU A 22 -9.67 -1.74 15.23
CA LEU A 22 -8.26 -1.42 14.94
C LEU A 22 -7.78 -0.19 15.70
N SER A 23 -8.61 0.85 15.83
CA SER A 23 -8.27 2.08 16.53
C SER A 23 -8.02 1.91 18.04
N ARG A 24 -8.36 0.76 18.61
CA ARG A 24 -7.99 0.40 19.99
C ARG A 24 -6.54 -0.08 20.11
N ILE A 25 -5.92 -0.46 18.98
CA ILE A 25 -4.58 -1.04 18.92
C ILE A 25 -3.58 -0.04 18.33
N VAL A 26 -3.96 0.64 17.26
CA VAL A 26 -3.12 1.58 16.50
C VAL A 26 -3.77 2.95 16.37
N PRO A 27 -2.98 4.04 16.27
CA PRO A 27 -3.52 5.39 16.17
C PRO A 27 -4.10 5.74 14.80
N GLU A 28 -3.71 5.04 13.72
CA GLU A 28 -4.17 5.27 12.35
C GLU A 28 -4.64 3.96 11.72
N VAL A 29 -5.53 4.03 10.73
CA VAL A 29 -6.03 2.84 10.01
C VAL A 29 -5.89 3.05 8.51
N GLU A 30 -5.41 2.03 7.81
CA GLU A 30 -5.47 1.99 6.35
C GLU A 30 -6.77 1.30 5.93
N LEU A 31 -7.61 2.06 5.22
CA LEU A 31 -8.85 1.56 4.64
C LEU A 31 -8.51 0.83 3.33
N MET A 32 -8.90 -0.43 3.22
CA MET A 32 -8.71 -1.23 2.02
C MET A 32 -10.04 -1.39 1.31
N LEU A 33 -10.20 -0.72 0.17
CA LEU A 33 -11.48 -0.62 -0.55
C LEU A 33 -11.81 -1.90 -1.35
N ASP A 34 -11.49 -3.05 -0.78
CA ASP A 34 -11.71 -4.38 -1.32
C ASP A 34 -12.60 -5.22 -0.40
N GLY A 35 -13.15 -6.32 -0.94
CA GLY A 35 -13.99 -7.26 -0.19
C GLY A 35 -15.47 -6.95 -0.22
N ASP A 36 -16.29 -7.90 0.21
CA ASP A 36 -17.75 -7.86 0.13
C ASP A 36 -18.40 -6.70 0.92
N ALA A 37 -17.67 -6.10 1.86
CA ALA A 37 -18.14 -4.97 2.64
C ALA A 37 -18.04 -3.63 1.89
N TRP A 38 -17.31 -3.59 0.77
CA TRP A 38 -17.15 -2.43 -0.08
C TRP A 38 -17.97 -2.57 -1.35
N ASP A 39 -18.57 -1.47 -1.77
CA ASP A 39 -19.32 -1.39 -3.02
C ASP A 39 -18.37 -1.08 -4.19
N TYR A 40 -18.09 -2.09 -5.01
CA TYR A 40 -17.22 -1.95 -6.19
C TYR A 40 -17.83 -1.05 -7.29
N GLU A 41 -19.14 -0.83 -7.28
CA GLU A 41 -19.78 0.17 -8.16
C GLU A 41 -19.52 1.61 -7.71
N THR A 42 -18.90 1.78 -6.54
CA THR A 42 -18.49 3.05 -5.93
C THR A 42 -19.63 4.01 -5.55
N GLU A 43 -20.86 3.66 -5.83
CA GLU A 43 -22.03 4.50 -5.53
C GLU A 43 -22.25 4.71 -4.02
N GLY A 44 -21.98 3.69 -3.21
CA GLY A 44 -22.06 3.72 -1.74
C GLY A 44 -20.88 4.40 -1.03
N TRP A 45 -19.80 4.70 -1.72
CA TRP A 45 -18.59 5.25 -1.11
C TRP A 45 -18.79 6.61 -0.40
N PRO A 46 -19.58 7.57 -0.92
CA PRO A 46 -19.83 8.82 -0.20
C PRO A 46 -20.51 8.63 1.16
N GLU A 47 -21.44 7.69 1.27
CA GLU A 47 -22.12 7.37 2.53
C GLU A 47 -21.18 6.69 3.52
N GLN A 48 -20.39 5.72 3.05
CA GLN A 48 -19.35 5.06 3.85
C GLN A 48 -18.29 6.07 4.34
N ALA A 49 -17.84 6.98 3.48
CA ALA A 49 -16.90 8.03 3.85
C ALA A 49 -17.46 8.94 4.95
N ALA A 50 -18.73 9.30 4.89
CA ALA A 50 -19.38 10.12 5.92
C ALA A 50 -19.43 9.39 7.28
N ALA A 51 -19.74 8.10 7.27
CA ALA A 51 -19.75 7.27 8.47
C ALA A 51 -18.35 7.14 9.09
N LEU A 52 -17.32 6.87 8.26
CA LEU A 52 -15.92 6.68 8.68
C LEU A 52 -15.31 7.99 9.22
N LYS A 53 -15.61 9.14 8.60
CA LYS A 53 -15.14 10.45 9.07
C LYS A 53 -15.57 10.73 10.52
N GLY A 54 -16.73 10.21 10.94
CA GLY A 54 -17.23 10.33 12.31
C GLY A 54 -16.44 9.52 13.35
N CYS A 55 -15.59 8.56 12.92
CA CYS A 55 -14.82 7.73 13.84
C CYS A 55 -13.65 8.47 14.53
N GLY A 56 -13.25 9.64 14.01
CA GLY A 56 -12.17 10.46 14.62
C GLY A 56 -10.77 9.86 14.54
N VAL A 57 -10.55 8.91 13.61
CA VAL A 57 -9.29 8.21 13.38
C VAL A 57 -8.67 8.74 12.09
N PRO A 58 -7.35 9.04 12.04
CA PRO A 58 -6.66 9.32 10.80
C PRO A 58 -6.61 8.10 9.88
N PHE A 59 -6.71 8.35 8.56
CA PHE A 59 -6.73 7.29 7.55
C PHE A 59 -5.64 7.48 6.49
N SER A 60 -5.13 6.35 5.97
CA SER A 60 -4.67 6.17 4.60
C SER A 60 -5.69 5.33 3.81
N VAL A 61 -5.61 5.37 2.49
CA VAL A 61 -6.56 4.66 1.63
C VAL A 61 -5.80 3.78 0.66
N HIS A 62 -6.18 2.51 0.63
CA HIS A 62 -5.75 1.54 -0.36
C HIS A 62 -6.92 1.32 -1.34
N PRO A 63 -6.82 1.79 -2.60
CA PRO A 63 -7.82 1.54 -3.63
C PRO A 63 -8.01 0.05 -3.88
N PRO A 64 -9.10 -0.37 -4.55
CA PRO A 64 -9.26 -1.77 -4.94
C PRO A 64 -8.04 -2.29 -5.71
N ALA A 65 -7.52 -3.44 -5.28
CA ALA A 65 -6.31 -4.06 -5.83
C ALA A 65 -6.57 -5.41 -6.50
N TRP A 66 -7.55 -6.17 -6.01
CA TRP A 66 -7.88 -7.49 -6.55
C TRP A 66 -8.41 -7.38 -7.98
N ASP A 67 -7.79 -8.12 -8.91
CA ASP A 67 -8.08 -8.09 -10.35
C ASP A 67 -7.90 -6.71 -11.03
N VAL A 68 -7.34 -5.73 -10.33
CA VAL A 68 -7.13 -4.36 -10.83
C VAL A 68 -5.72 -4.23 -11.38
N ASN A 69 -5.58 -4.13 -12.71
CA ASN A 69 -4.29 -4.00 -13.37
C ASN A 69 -4.19 -2.74 -14.23
N ALA A 70 -3.56 -1.70 -13.70
CA ALA A 70 -3.28 -0.44 -14.40
C ALA A 70 -2.36 -0.61 -15.62
N ALA A 71 -1.58 -1.68 -15.68
CA ALA A 71 -0.66 -1.99 -16.76
C ALA A 71 -1.19 -3.05 -17.76
N ALA A 72 -2.47 -3.45 -17.67
CA ALA A 72 -3.06 -4.50 -18.50
C ALA A 72 -2.89 -4.22 -20.00
N PRO A 73 -2.59 -5.24 -20.84
CA PRO A 73 -2.49 -5.07 -22.29
C PRO A 73 -3.82 -4.70 -22.96
N ILE A 74 -4.94 -5.12 -22.37
CA ILE A 74 -6.29 -4.84 -22.87
C ILE A 74 -6.74 -3.47 -22.39
N ARG A 75 -7.01 -2.57 -23.33
CA ARG A 75 -7.39 -1.18 -23.06
C ARG A 75 -8.58 -1.04 -22.11
N ALA A 76 -9.66 -1.80 -22.34
CA ALA A 76 -10.86 -1.73 -21.50
C ALA A 76 -10.58 -2.09 -20.03
N LEU A 77 -9.67 -3.05 -19.75
CA LEU A 77 -9.26 -3.39 -18.38
C LEU A 77 -8.45 -2.26 -17.74
N ARG A 78 -7.55 -1.62 -18.51
CA ARG A 78 -6.82 -0.44 -17.99
C ARG A 78 -7.74 0.73 -17.67
N GLU A 79 -8.72 0.99 -18.56
CA GLU A 79 -9.71 2.07 -18.35
C GLU A 79 -10.55 1.81 -17.10
N ALA A 80 -10.95 0.55 -16.85
CA ALA A 80 -11.65 0.16 -15.63
C ALA A 80 -10.76 0.33 -14.38
N ALA A 81 -9.53 -0.15 -14.43
CA ALA A 81 -8.56 0.02 -13.34
C ALA A 81 -8.29 1.51 -13.05
N ALA A 82 -8.13 2.33 -14.09
CA ALA A 82 -7.95 3.78 -13.95
C ALA A 82 -9.18 4.46 -13.34
N ALA A 83 -10.38 4.04 -13.71
CA ALA A 83 -11.62 4.57 -13.16
C ALA A 83 -11.72 4.30 -11.65
N LEU A 84 -11.43 3.06 -11.20
CA LEU A 84 -11.43 2.69 -9.78
C LEU A 84 -10.41 3.49 -8.97
N ASN A 85 -9.16 3.57 -9.44
CA ASN A 85 -8.12 4.37 -8.77
C ASN A 85 -8.54 5.84 -8.65
N LYS A 86 -9.07 6.43 -9.72
CA LYS A 86 -9.52 7.84 -9.71
C LYS A 86 -10.72 8.05 -8.80
N SER A 87 -11.64 7.09 -8.70
CA SER A 87 -12.80 7.16 -7.80
C SER A 87 -12.40 7.13 -6.31
N ALA A 88 -11.25 6.51 -5.99
CA ALA A 88 -10.74 6.50 -4.62
C ALA A 88 -10.22 7.88 -4.15
N VAL A 89 -9.88 8.81 -5.06
CA VAL A 89 -9.36 10.14 -4.69
C VAL A 89 -10.41 11.01 -3.98
N PRO A 90 -11.65 11.21 -4.50
CA PRO A 90 -12.69 11.93 -3.77
C PRO A 90 -13.09 11.22 -2.46
N PHE A 91 -13.04 9.89 -2.40
CA PHE A 91 -13.24 9.16 -1.15
C PHE A 91 -12.14 9.49 -0.13
N CYS A 92 -10.87 9.46 -0.55
CA CYS A 92 -9.71 9.84 0.28
C CYS A 92 -9.88 11.26 0.87
N GLU A 93 -10.29 12.23 0.05
CA GLU A 93 -10.59 13.58 0.49
C GLU A 93 -11.77 13.62 1.49
N ALA A 94 -12.83 12.87 1.23
CA ALA A 94 -14.04 12.85 2.07
C ALA A 94 -13.77 12.29 3.47
N VAL A 95 -12.96 11.22 3.61
CA VAL A 95 -12.55 10.67 4.91
C VAL A 95 -11.43 11.49 5.58
N GLY A 96 -10.84 12.47 4.87
CA GLY A 96 -9.74 13.30 5.35
C GLY A 96 -8.38 12.61 5.34
N ALA A 97 -8.23 11.55 4.56
CA ALA A 97 -6.97 10.85 4.38
C ALA A 97 -5.95 11.72 3.62
N ARG A 98 -4.67 11.57 3.94
CA ARG A 98 -3.56 12.32 3.34
C ARG A 98 -2.66 11.48 2.46
N GLN A 99 -2.92 10.19 2.38
CA GLN A 99 -2.14 9.22 1.61
C GLN A 99 -3.08 8.24 0.92
N ILE A 100 -2.79 7.97 -0.35
CA ILE A 100 -3.46 6.96 -1.16
C ILE A 100 -2.42 6.02 -1.75
N VAL A 101 -2.61 4.71 -1.60
CA VAL A 101 -1.73 3.69 -2.18
C VAL A 101 -1.93 3.65 -3.69
N PHE A 102 -0.87 3.43 -4.42
CA PHE A 102 -0.88 3.29 -5.86
C PHE A 102 -0.12 2.02 -6.28
N HIS A 103 -0.86 1.03 -6.73
CA HIS A 103 -0.28 -0.14 -7.39
C HIS A 103 0.07 0.20 -8.83
N PRO A 104 1.32 -0.02 -9.26
CA PRO A 104 1.75 0.27 -10.63
C PRO A 104 1.09 -0.64 -11.68
N GLY A 105 0.33 -1.64 -11.24
CA GLY A 105 -0.13 -2.74 -12.05
C GLY A 105 0.92 -3.85 -12.13
N TYR A 106 0.58 -4.90 -12.86
CA TYR A 106 1.45 -6.06 -13.00
C TYR A 106 1.67 -6.44 -14.46
N TYR A 107 2.76 -7.14 -14.70
CA TYR A 107 3.20 -7.63 -15.99
C TYR A 107 3.36 -9.14 -15.91
N ASP A 108 2.74 -9.86 -16.84
CA ASP A 108 2.94 -11.31 -16.97
C ASP A 108 4.16 -11.56 -17.87
N SER A 109 5.23 -12.10 -17.29
CA SER A 109 6.49 -12.38 -18.00
C SER A 109 6.33 -13.40 -19.12
N ASP A 110 5.31 -14.27 -19.06
CA ASP A 110 5.00 -15.27 -20.09
C ASP A 110 4.12 -14.70 -21.21
N SER A 111 3.68 -13.46 -21.06
CA SER A 111 2.89 -12.78 -22.09
C SER A 111 3.77 -12.29 -23.23
N PHE A 112 3.18 -12.16 -24.44
CA PHE A 112 3.83 -11.53 -25.60
C PHE A 112 3.80 -10.00 -25.54
N PHE A 113 3.41 -9.42 -24.41
CA PHE A 113 3.29 -7.99 -24.21
C PHE A 113 4.60 -7.42 -23.63
N SER A 114 5.00 -6.25 -24.12
CA SER A 114 6.26 -5.62 -23.71
C SER A 114 6.16 -5.03 -22.29
N LYS A 115 7.10 -5.40 -21.40
CA LYS A 115 7.23 -4.81 -20.06
C LYS A 115 7.34 -3.28 -20.08
N SER A 116 8.12 -2.73 -21.02
CA SER A 116 8.27 -1.27 -21.14
C SER A 116 6.97 -0.56 -21.54
N ARG A 117 6.10 -1.21 -22.31
CA ARG A 117 4.76 -0.66 -22.58
C ARG A 117 3.86 -0.72 -21.35
N ALA A 118 3.93 -1.81 -20.59
CA ALA A 118 3.21 -1.92 -19.32
C ALA A 118 3.65 -0.84 -18.32
N GLN A 119 4.96 -0.58 -18.20
CA GLN A 119 5.51 0.55 -17.42
C GLN A 119 5.00 1.90 -17.96
N GLY A 120 4.91 2.08 -19.28
CA GLY A 120 4.33 3.28 -19.89
C GLY A 120 2.89 3.53 -19.43
N PHE A 121 2.04 2.50 -19.42
CA PHE A 121 0.65 2.62 -18.95
C PHE A 121 0.55 2.94 -17.45
N CYS A 122 1.45 2.38 -16.64
CA CYS A 122 1.56 2.75 -15.25
C CYS A 122 1.80 4.27 -15.08
N TYR A 123 2.75 4.82 -15.81
CA TYR A 123 3.07 6.25 -15.74
C TYR A 123 1.96 7.13 -16.32
N GLU A 124 1.24 6.70 -17.36
CA GLU A 124 0.06 7.41 -17.87
C GLU A 124 -1.01 7.58 -16.77
N LEU A 125 -1.34 6.50 -16.04
CA LEU A 125 -2.28 6.58 -14.93
C LEU A 125 -1.71 7.40 -13.76
N LEU A 126 -0.42 7.23 -13.43
CA LEU A 126 0.22 7.98 -12.36
C LEU A 126 0.13 9.49 -12.60
N ASP A 127 0.34 9.95 -13.84
CA ASP A 127 0.20 11.36 -14.22
C ASP A 127 -1.24 11.85 -14.01
N GLU A 128 -2.26 11.05 -14.36
CA GLU A 128 -3.65 11.39 -14.08
C GLU A 128 -3.93 11.49 -12.58
N MET A 129 -3.40 10.55 -11.77
CA MET A 129 -3.53 10.57 -10.32
C MET A 129 -2.85 11.79 -9.69
N VAL A 130 -1.68 12.20 -10.20
CA VAL A 130 -0.98 13.43 -9.77
C VAL A 130 -1.88 14.66 -9.96
N GLN A 131 -2.56 14.78 -11.12
CA GLN A 131 -3.46 15.91 -11.38
C GLN A 131 -4.63 15.98 -10.39
N LEU A 132 -5.08 14.83 -9.89
CA LEU A 132 -6.17 14.74 -8.93
C LEU A 132 -5.71 14.92 -7.47
N CYS A 133 -4.59 14.31 -7.09
CA CYS A 133 -4.12 14.24 -5.70
C CYS A 133 -3.39 15.50 -5.25
N ARG A 134 -2.51 16.06 -6.10
CA ARG A 134 -1.69 17.25 -5.76
C ARG A 134 -2.50 18.45 -5.30
N PRO A 135 -3.60 18.87 -5.98
CA PRO A 135 -4.41 20.01 -5.53
C PRO A 135 -5.10 19.78 -4.19
N ARG A 136 -5.27 18.52 -3.79
CA ARG A 136 -5.91 18.09 -2.55
C ARG A 136 -4.93 17.86 -1.40
N GLY A 137 -3.64 17.98 -1.65
CA GLY A 137 -2.59 17.70 -0.67
C GLY A 137 -2.55 16.23 -0.26
N ILE A 138 -2.92 15.32 -1.17
CA ILE A 138 -2.87 13.87 -0.99
C ILE A 138 -1.55 13.36 -1.57
N THR A 139 -0.77 12.64 -0.78
CA THR A 139 0.44 11.93 -1.22
C THR A 139 0.04 10.63 -1.90
N ILE A 140 0.59 10.38 -3.08
CA ILE A 140 0.47 9.09 -3.77
C ILE A 140 1.61 8.20 -3.30
N ALA A 141 1.28 7.08 -2.66
CA ALA A 141 2.22 6.11 -2.13
C ALA A 141 2.44 4.99 -3.17
N PHE A 142 3.49 5.11 -3.96
CA PHE A 142 3.84 4.19 -5.04
C PHE A 142 4.45 2.91 -4.49
N GLU A 143 3.77 1.79 -4.66
CA GLU A 143 4.10 0.51 -4.03
C GLU A 143 4.83 -0.46 -4.98
N ASN A 144 5.72 -1.30 -4.43
CA ASN A 144 6.32 -2.43 -5.13
C ASN A 144 5.43 -3.67 -5.04
N ILE A 145 5.28 -4.38 -6.15
CA ILE A 145 4.39 -5.53 -6.29
C ILE A 145 5.17 -6.84 -6.39
N ALA A 146 4.60 -7.93 -5.93
CA ALA A 146 5.05 -9.32 -6.08
C ALA A 146 4.02 -10.15 -6.87
N PRO A 147 4.33 -11.36 -7.34
CA PRO A 147 5.65 -12.04 -7.32
C PRO A 147 6.62 -11.53 -8.39
N PRO A 148 7.87 -12.01 -8.42
CA PRO A 148 8.88 -11.58 -9.40
C PRO A 148 8.44 -11.75 -10.86
N SER A 149 7.65 -12.78 -11.16
CA SER A 149 7.09 -13.04 -12.51
C SER A 149 6.05 -12.00 -12.95
N MET A 150 5.48 -11.26 -12.02
CA MET A 150 4.45 -10.25 -12.26
C MET A 150 4.92 -8.83 -11.91
N ALA A 151 6.04 -8.69 -11.21
CA ALA A 151 6.57 -7.39 -10.80
C ALA A 151 6.91 -6.50 -12.00
N LEU A 152 6.29 -5.34 -12.06
CA LEU A 152 6.49 -4.38 -13.15
C LEU A 152 7.86 -3.72 -13.11
N PHE A 153 8.49 -3.67 -11.95
CA PHE A 153 9.81 -3.09 -11.73
C PHE A 153 10.73 -4.08 -11.01
N THR A 154 11.99 -4.15 -11.43
CA THR A 154 13.06 -4.77 -10.64
C THR A 154 13.44 -3.86 -9.48
N GLN A 155 14.27 -4.32 -8.55
CA GLN A 155 14.78 -3.49 -7.46
C GLN A 155 15.42 -2.18 -7.97
N GLU A 156 16.29 -2.27 -8.97
CA GLU A 156 16.99 -1.13 -9.54
C GLU A 156 16.07 -0.19 -10.31
N GLU A 157 15.09 -0.75 -11.02
CA GLU A 157 14.06 0.03 -11.72
C GLU A 157 13.16 0.74 -10.71
N TYR A 158 12.76 0.07 -9.62
CA TYR A 158 11.89 0.64 -8.58
C TYR A 158 12.56 1.82 -7.88
N ILE A 159 13.83 1.71 -7.48
CA ILE A 159 14.58 2.80 -6.83
C ILE A 159 14.59 4.08 -7.70
N ARG A 160 14.51 3.93 -9.03
CA ARG A 160 14.53 5.03 -10.00
C ARG A 160 13.15 5.39 -10.56
N ALA A 161 12.12 4.61 -10.24
CA ALA A 161 10.79 4.75 -10.86
C ALA A 161 10.19 6.16 -10.72
N LEU A 162 10.56 6.89 -9.67
CA LEU A 162 10.05 8.25 -9.42
C LEU A 162 11.07 9.36 -9.75
N ASP A 163 12.15 9.06 -10.48
CA ASP A 163 13.11 10.07 -10.89
C ASP A 163 12.44 11.04 -11.89
N GLY A 164 12.34 12.32 -11.50
CA GLY A 164 11.68 13.37 -12.31
C GLY A 164 10.14 13.38 -12.21
N ILE A 165 9.54 12.56 -11.39
CA ILE A 165 8.10 12.56 -11.11
C ILE A 165 7.75 13.64 -10.07
N ASP A 166 6.50 14.10 -10.09
CA ASP A 166 5.98 15.10 -9.15
C ASP A 166 6.22 14.68 -7.69
N PRO A 167 6.69 15.56 -6.80
CA PRO A 167 7.00 15.21 -5.41
C PRO A 167 5.79 14.84 -4.55
N CYS A 168 4.56 14.98 -5.04
CA CYS A 168 3.40 14.40 -4.35
C CYS A 168 3.37 12.87 -4.44
N VAL A 169 4.17 12.26 -5.34
CA VAL A 169 4.38 10.82 -5.42
C VAL A 169 5.62 10.47 -4.60
N LYS A 170 5.46 9.55 -3.67
CA LYS A 170 6.54 9.01 -2.83
C LYS A 170 6.48 7.49 -2.84
N PHE A 171 7.56 6.85 -2.42
CA PHE A 171 7.61 5.40 -2.34
C PHE A 171 6.91 4.88 -1.08
N LEU A 172 6.15 3.81 -1.26
CA LEU A 172 5.70 2.92 -0.21
C LEU A 172 6.41 1.58 -0.44
N LEU A 173 7.26 1.17 0.50
CA LEU A 173 7.94 -0.11 0.39
C LEU A 173 7.14 -1.18 1.11
N ASP A 174 6.55 -2.09 0.34
CA ASP A 174 6.05 -3.34 0.89
C ASP A 174 7.23 -4.29 1.11
N VAL A 175 7.47 -4.59 2.39
CA VAL A 175 8.63 -5.38 2.86
C VAL A 175 8.44 -6.87 2.53
N GLY A 176 7.20 -7.37 2.59
CA GLY A 176 6.89 -8.75 2.22
C GLY A 176 7.01 -8.99 0.72
N HIS A 177 6.50 -8.08 -0.11
CA HIS A 177 6.69 -8.11 -1.56
C HIS A 177 8.17 -8.03 -1.94
N ALA A 178 8.93 -7.15 -1.29
CA ALA A 178 10.37 -7.03 -1.53
C ALA A 178 11.10 -8.33 -1.18
N HIS A 179 10.73 -8.99 -0.06
CA HIS A 179 11.29 -10.28 0.32
C HIS A 179 10.94 -11.39 -0.68
N PHE A 180 9.70 -11.45 -1.12
CA PHE A 180 9.25 -12.42 -2.13
C PHE A 180 9.94 -12.18 -3.48
N ASN A 181 10.25 -10.93 -3.82
CA ASN A 181 11.01 -10.55 -5.00
C ASN A 181 12.55 -10.75 -4.82
N HIS A 182 13.00 -11.23 -3.67
CA HIS A 182 14.42 -11.44 -3.32
C HIS A 182 15.25 -10.14 -3.37
N TRP A 183 14.66 -9.01 -3.01
CA TRP A 183 15.36 -7.73 -2.95
C TRP A 183 16.23 -7.61 -1.70
N ASP A 184 17.29 -6.82 -1.79
CA ASP A 184 18.05 -6.34 -0.63
C ASP A 184 17.29 -5.20 0.05
N ILE A 185 16.39 -5.56 0.97
CA ILE A 185 15.48 -4.60 1.61
C ILE A 185 16.23 -3.47 2.32
N PRO A 186 17.27 -3.70 3.14
CA PRO A 186 18.06 -2.62 3.71
C PRO A 186 18.65 -1.68 2.66
N ALA A 187 19.22 -2.22 1.58
CA ALA A 187 19.80 -1.40 0.51
C ALA A 187 18.72 -0.56 -0.22
N VAL A 188 17.52 -1.11 -0.39
CA VAL A 188 16.39 -0.34 -0.96
C VAL A 188 15.98 0.79 -0.02
N ILE A 189 15.83 0.54 1.28
CA ILE A 189 15.49 1.56 2.27
C ILE A 189 16.52 2.69 2.27
N ASP A 190 17.81 2.35 2.29
CA ASP A 190 18.91 3.32 2.27
C ASP A 190 18.90 4.15 0.97
N ALA A 191 18.65 3.52 -0.18
CA ALA A 191 18.60 4.20 -1.48
C ALA A 191 17.39 5.14 -1.62
N LEU A 192 16.25 4.79 -1.04
CA LEU A 192 15.03 5.60 -1.09
C LEU A 192 15.06 6.75 -0.08
N GLY A 193 15.50 6.50 1.15
CA GLY A 193 15.66 7.52 2.19
C GLY A 193 14.42 8.40 2.39
N GLU A 194 14.58 9.72 2.26
CA GLU A 194 13.50 10.71 2.44
C GLU A 194 12.38 10.65 1.38
N ARG A 195 12.58 9.87 0.30
CA ARG A 195 11.55 9.63 -0.71
C ARG A 195 10.49 8.61 -0.25
N LEU A 196 10.72 7.91 0.87
CA LEU A 196 9.74 7.02 1.49
C LEU A 196 8.64 7.81 2.19
N CYS A 197 7.38 7.43 1.99
CA CYS A 197 6.24 7.92 2.77
C CYS A 197 5.61 6.84 3.64
N GLY A 198 5.86 5.57 3.36
CA GLY A 198 5.29 4.47 4.12
C GLY A 198 5.92 3.12 3.86
N PHE A 199 5.50 2.18 4.68
CA PHE A 199 5.79 0.76 4.56
C PHE A 199 4.51 -0.04 4.74
N HIS A 200 4.35 -1.12 3.95
CA HIS A 200 3.54 -2.27 4.33
C HIS A 200 4.44 -3.30 5.00
N LEU A 201 4.03 -3.74 6.18
CA LEU A 201 4.82 -4.60 7.05
C LEU A 201 4.08 -5.90 7.28
N HIS A 202 4.54 -6.94 6.64
CA HIS A 202 4.14 -8.31 6.86
C HIS A 202 5.32 -9.24 6.55
N ASP A 203 5.23 -10.48 6.96
CA ASP A 203 6.27 -11.48 6.77
C ASP A 203 5.84 -12.59 5.81
N ASN A 204 6.78 -13.28 5.23
CA ASN A 204 6.58 -14.49 4.43
C ASN A 204 7.87 -15.34 4.41
N ASP A 205 7.83 -16.48 3.74
CA ASP A 205 8.97 -17.40 3.64
C ASP A 205 9.81 -17.21 2.35
N GLY A 206 9.57 -16.14 1.60
CA GLY A 206 10.20 -15.85 0.30
C GLY A 206 9.67 -16.70 -0.86
N ARG A 207 8.56 -17.44 -0.68
CA ARG A 207 7.96 -18.31 -1.70
C ARG A 207 6.52 -17.93 -2.05
N GLY A 208 5.90 -17.08 -1.26
CA GLY A 208 4.54 -16.63 -1.46
C GLY A 208 4.24 -15.40 -0.62
N ASP A 209 3.21 -14.68 -1.02
CA ASP A 209 2.75 -13.48 -0.36
C ASP A 209 1.76 -13.84 0.76
N ALA A 210 2.30 -14.28 1.89
CA ALA A 210 1.52 -14.89 2.96
C ALA A 210 0.97 -13.92 4.00
N HIS A 211 1.37 -12.65 3.96
CA HIS A 211 0.98 -11.60 4.92
C HIS A 211 1.01 -12.05 6.39
N LEU A 212 2.06 -12.79 6.78
CA LEU A 212 2.26 -13.26 8.15
C LEU A 212 2.59 -12.07 9.08
N PRO A 213 2.30 -12.17 10.38
CA PRO A 213 2.80 -11.20 11.35
C PRO A 213 4.34 -11.10 11.33
N ILE A 214 4.86 -9.91 11.63
CA ILE A 214 6.31 -9.63 11.71
C ILE A 214 7.01 -10.69 12.57
N GLY A 215 8.09 -11.27 12.01
CA GLY A 215 8.89 -12.30 12.67
C GLY A 215 8.31 -13.73 12.62
N ARG A 216 7.24 -13.96 11.86
CA ARG A 216 6.65 -15.30 11.66
C ARG A 216 7.06 -15.94 10.32
N GLY A 217 7.85 -15.27 9.51
CA GLY A 217 8.45 -15.76 8.27
C GLY A 217 9.97 -15.79 8.34
N THR A 218 10.62 -15.38 7.25
CA THR A 218 12.08 -15.44 7.10
C THR A 218 12.72 -14.09 6.77
N ILE A 219 11.99 -12.99 6.83
CA ILE A 219 12.53 -11.64 6.62
C ILE A 219 13.56 -11.33 7.70
N PRO A 220 14.76 -10.81 7.34
CA PRO A 220 15.80 -10.46 8.30
C PRO A 220 15.49 -9.14 9.05
N TRP A 221 14.45 -9.14 9.89
CA TRP A 221 13.87 -7.95 10.52
C TRP A 221 14.86 -7.08 11.28
N GLU A 222 15.89 -7.66 11.93
CA GLU A 222 16.89 -6.84 12.64
C GLU A 222 17.65 -5.91 11.67
N ALA A 223 17.98 -6.40 10.47
CA ALA A 223 18.64 -5.59 9.43
C ALA A 223 17.65 -4.56 8.84
N VAL A 224 16.38 -4.95 8.65
CA VAL A 224 15.32 -4.05 8.15
C VAL A 224 15.07 -2.92 9.16
N PHE A 225 14.91 -3.22 10.45
CA PHE A 225 14.75 -2.20 11.48
C PHE A 225 15.99 -1.30 11.59
N ALA A 226 17.19 -1.85 11.42
CA ALA A 226 18.41 -1.03 11.43
C ALA A 226 18.40 0.02 10.31
N ALA A 227 17.97 -0.34 9.10
CA ALA A 227 17.84 0.58 7.98
C ALA A 227 16.69 1.59 8.16
N MET A 228 15.60 1.19 8.82
CA MET A 228 14.48 2.09 9.13
C MET A 228 14.81 3.18 10.17
N ARG A 229 15.82 2.93 11.03
CA ARG A 229 16.23 3.93 12.01
C ARG A 229 16.83 5.15 11.31
N GLY A 230 16.33 6.31 11.64
CA GLY A 230 16.81 7.56 11.02
C GLY A 230 15.97 8.06 9.87
N LEU A 231 14.96 7.32 9.44
CA LEU A 231 13.97 7.81 8.48
C LEU A 231 13.13 8.96 9.08
N PRO A 232 12.52 9.79 8.23
CA PRO A 232 11.63 10.86 8.68
C PRO A 232 10.51 10.34 9.61
N LYS A 233 10.13 11.16 10.61
CA LYS A 233 9.11 10.76 11.61
C LYS A 233 7.69 10.68 11.06
N ASP A 234 7.44 11.23 9.88
CA ASP A 234 6.15 11.23 9.18
C ASP A 234 5.93 10.00 8.28
N VAL A 235 6.93 9.12 8.17
CA VAL A 235 6.78 7.83 7.49
C VAL A 235 5.74 6.98 8.22
N LEU A 236 4.79 6.41 7.45
CA LEU A 236 3.71 5.58 7.95
C LEU A 236 4.10 4.09 7.92
N TYR A 237 3.98 3.41 9.04
CA TYR A 237 4.25 1.98 9.18
C TYR A 237 2.91 1.25 9.30
N VAL A 238 2.46 0.60 8.23
CA VAL A 238 1.19 -0.12 8.17
C VAL A 238 1.43 -1.60 8.36
N MET A 239 0.90 -2.17 9.43
CA MET A 239 0.88 -3.63 9.61
C MET A 239 -0.23 -4.21 8.74
N GLU A 240 0.15 -4.98 7.73
CA GLU A 240 -0.77 -5.53 6.73
C GLU A 240 -0.79 -7.06 6.82
N TYR A 241 -1.51 -7.58 7.81
CA TYR A 241 -1.61 -9.02 8.06
C TYR A 241 -2.82 -9.65 7.39
N ALA A 242 -2.69 -10.91 6.98
CA ALA A 242 -3.74 -11.66 6.31
C ALA A 242 -5.05 -11.69 7.10
N ALA A 243 -6.16 -11.70 6.37
CA ALA A 243 -7.50 -11.84 6.93
C ALA A 243 -7.60 -13.05 7.87
N GLY A 244 -8.21 -12.84 9.03
CA GLY A 244 -8.37 -13.89 10.06
C GLY A 244 -7.16 -14.03 11.01
N THR A 245 -6.08 -13.29 10.82
CA THR A 245 -5.00 -13.20 11.82
C THR A 245 -5.56 -12.65 13.14
N PRO A 246 -5.24 -13.25 14.30
CA PRO A 246 -5.69 -12.71 15.59
C PRO A 246 -5.22 -11.28 15.82
N LEU A 247 -6.10 -10.41 16.36
CA LEU A 247 -5.76 -9.03 16.64
C LEU A 247 -4.62 -8.86 17.66
N SER A 248 -4.38 -9.86 18.52
CA SER A 248 -3.21 -9.89 19.40
C SER A 248 -1.88 -9.82 18.63
N ALA A 249 -1.85 -10.31 17.39
CA ALA A 249 -0.65 -10.19 16.54
C ALA A 249 -0.36 -8.73 16.13
N LEU A 250 -1.39 -7.88 15.99
CA LEU A 250 -1.19 -6.44 15.80
C LEU A 250 -0.66 -5.77 17.07
N GLU A 251 -1.12 -6.19 18.25
CA GLU A 251 -0.60 -5.69 19.52
C GLU A 251 0.89 -6.06 19.68
N GLU A 252 1.26 -7.31 19.39
CA GLU A 252 2.65 -7.78 19.38
C GLU A 252 3.50 -7.00 18.38
N GLY A 253 3.00 -6.81 17.15
CA GLY A 253 3.69 -6.06 16.08
C GLY A 253 3.86 -4.58 16.44
N ARG A 254 2.83 -3.93 16.97
CA ARG A 254 2.90 -2.56 17.49
C ARG A 254 4.00 -2.41 18.55
N ASP A 255 3.98 -3.29 19.54
CA ASP A 255 4.92 -3.22 20.66
C ASP A 255 6.36 -3.44 20.18
N LEU A 256 6.55 -4.37 19.24
CA LEU A 256 7.84 -4.59 18.58
C LEU A 256 8.32 -3.35 17.80
N LEU A 257 7.46 -2.71 17.02
CA LEU A 257 7.80 -1.50 16.25
C LEU A 257 8.15 -0.34 17.19
N LEU A 258 7.44 -0.17 18.30
CA LEU A 258 7.75 0.82 19.33
C LEU A 258 9.09 0.55 20.01
N GLU A 259 9.42 -0.71 20.28
CA GLU A 259 10.72 -1.10 20.85
C GLU A 259 11.88 -0.83 19.89
N LYS A 260 11.72 -1.16 18.61
CA LYS A 260 12.81 -1.12 17.62
C LYS A 260 13.04 0.25 17.00
N LEU A 261 12.00 1.08 16.87
CA LEU A 261 12.00 2.34 16.11
C LEU A 261 11.50 3.56 16.90
N GLY A 262 10.93 3.36 18.09
CA GLY A 262 10.32 4.40 18.95
C GLY A 262 11.28 5.31 19.71
#